data_c63fc51a7b33f8eac0af025ecc80b8ff
#
_entry.id   c63fc51a7b33f8eac0af025ecc80b8ff
#
_cell.length_a   1.000
_cell.length_b   1.000
_cell.length_c   1.000
_cell.angle_alpha   90.00
_cell.angle_beta   90.00
_cell.angle_gamma   90.00
#
_symmetry.space_group_name_H-M   'P 1'
#
loop_
_entity.id
_entity.type
_entity.pdbx_description
1 polymer ?
#
loop_
_entity_poly.entity_id
_entity_poly.type
_entity_poly.pdbx_seq_one_letter_code
_entity_poly.pdbx_strand_id
1 'polypeptide(L)'
;MELLDVVDEHGVPTGEVVSRDVAHRTGVRHRTSHVWMLRKKNGRLEILAQKRSENKDSHPGCYDISSAGHIPAGEDFISSALRELEEELGVTAKPEDLVYCGQRHFAYEKEFYGEMFRDSQVSNVYYLWCDKEPEEFVLQKEEVSEVRWFAFSELMDAVEKNRIPNCIHIDELEMVLAKEQKEII
;
A
#
# COMPACT_ATOMS: atom_id res chain seq x y z
N MET A 1 9.72 -5.33 17.83
CA MET A 1 8.69 -6.35 17.49
C MET A 1 7.38 -5.58 17.26
N GLU A 2 6.89 -5.60 16.05
CA GLU A 2 5.64 -4.91 15.68
C GLU A 2 4.44 -5.71 16.21
N LEU A 3 3.52 -5.01 16.90
CA LEU A 3 2.29 -5.58 17.44
C LEU A 3 1.10 -5.05 16.63
N LEU A 4 0.16 -5.93 16.27
CA LEU A 4 -1.01 -5.63 15.46
C LEU A 4 -2.28 -5.99 16.23
N ASP A 5 -3.31 -5.14 16.09
CA ASP A 5 -4.65 -5.48 16.56
C ASP A 5 -5.25 -6.59 15.69
N VAL A 6 -5.80 -7.62 16.32
CA VAL A 6 -6.73 -8.54 15.65
C VAL A 6 -8.06 -7.84 15.44
N VAL A 7 -8.58 -7.87 14.22
CA VAL A 7 -9.77 -7.12 13.87
C VAL A 7 -10.89 -8.01 13.30
N ASP A 8 -12.11 -7.51 13.38
CA ASP A 8 -13.28 -8.13 12.74
C ASP A 8 -13.30 -7.83 11.22
N GLU A 9 -14.37 -8.22 10.55
CA GLU A 9 -14.56 -7.98 9.11
C GLU A 9 -14.72 -6.50 8.74
N HIS A 10 -14.94 -5.62 9.69
CA HIS A 10 -15.04 -4.17 9.48
C HIS A 10 -13.75 -3.42 9.87
N GLY A 11 -12.71 -4.15 10.29
CA GLY A 11 -11.45 -3.56 10.75
C GLY A 11 -11.53 -3.01 12.17
N VAL A 12 -12.56 -3.39 12.96
CA VAL A 12 -12.71 -2.98 14.34
C VAL A 12 -11.87 -3.91 15.23
N PRO A 13 -11.00 -3.37 16.11
CA PRO A 13 -10.22 -4.19 17.03
C PRO A 13 -11.08 -5.06 17.94
N THR A 14 -10.73 -6.34 18.07
CA THR A 14 -11.41 -7.30 18.94
C THR A 14 -10.95 -7.22 20.39
N GLY A 15 -9.86 -6.49 20.65
CA GLY A 15 -9.18 -6.43 21.94
C GLY A 15 -8.01 -7.43 22.05
N GLU A 16 -7.83 -8.30 21.06
CA GLU A 16 -6.67 -9.20 20.97
C GLU A 16 -5.55 -8.52 20.17
N VAL A 17 -4.31 -8.73 20.61
CA VAL A 17 -3.10 -8.19 19.97
C VAL A 17 -2.13 -9.33 19.72
N VAL A 18 -1.55 -9.36 18.53
CA VAL A 18 -0.55 -10.35 18.13
C VAL A 18 0.69 -9.69 17.54
N SER A 19 1.83 -10.39 17.52
CA SER A 19 2.96 -9.91 16.74
C SER A 19 2.72 -10.10 15.24
N ARG A 20 3.35 -9.26 14.41
CA ARG A 20 3.33 -9.37 12.94
C ARG A 20 3.68 -10.78 12.47
N ASP A 21 4.70 -11.40 13.06
CA ASP A 21 5.11 -12.77 12.72
C ASP A 21 4.01 -13.80 13.00
N VAL A 22 3.28 -13.63 14.11
CA VAL A 22 2.14 -14.49 14.43
C VAL A 22 1.00 -14.23 13.44
N ALA A 23 0.70 -12.98 13.13
CA ALA A 23 -0.35 -12.63 12.18
C ALA A 23 -0.12 -13.31 10.82
N HIS A 24 1.08 -13.19 10.24
CA HIS A 24 1.40 -13.79 8.94
C HIS A 24 1.62 -15.30 8.98
N ARG A 25 1.96 -15.89 10.12
CA ARG A 25 2.03 -17.35 10.25
C ARG A 25 0.65 -17.99 10.36
N THR A 26 -0.27 -17.33 11.02
CA THR A 26 -1.61 -17.89 11.34
C THR A 26 -2.73 -17.37 10.42
N GLY A 27 -2.50 -16.27 9.69
CA GLY A 27 -3.51 -15.63 8.84
C GLY A 27 -4.55 -14.84 9.64
N VAL A 28 -4.19 -14.35 10.83
CA VAL A 28 -5.08 -13.53 11.64
C VAL A 28 -5.31 -12.18 10.96
N ARG A 29 -6.58 -11.75 10.92
CA ARG A 29 -6.96 -10.50 10.26
C ARG A 29 -6.47 -9.30 11.04
N HIS A 30 -5.80 -8.39 10.32
CA HIS A 30 -5.23 -7.15 10.84
C HIS A 30 -5.45 -5.99 9.86
N ARG A 31 -5.06 -4.79 10.26
CA ARG A 31 -5.27 -3.57 9.47
C ARG A 31 -4.02 -3.13 8.72
N THR A 32 -4.23 -2.55 7.54
CA THR A 32 -3.19 -1.88 6.76
C THR A 32 -3.70 -0.55 6.20
N SER A 33 -2.79 0.39 5.93
CA SER A 33 -3.06 1.60 5.17
C SER A 33 -2.35 1.53 3.83
N HIS A 34 -3.06 1.86 2.75
CA HIS A 34 -2.53 1.92 1.39
C HIS A 34 -2.67 3.34 0.88
N VAL A 35 -1.57 3.92 0.41
CA VAL A 35 -1.55 5.27 -0.14
C VAL A 35 -0.97 5.24 -1.54
N TRP A 36 -1.76 5.66 -2.51
CA TRP A 36 -1.35 5.88 -3.89
C TRP A 36 -0.98 7.34 -4.12
N MET A 37 0.10 7.62 -4.81
CA MET A 37 0.43 8.97 -5.24
C MET A 37 0.02 9.17 -6.68
N LEU A 38 -0.69 10.27 -6.94
CA LEU A 38 -1.16 10.65 -8.26
C LEU A 38 -0.55 12.00 -8.67
N ARG A 39 -0.34 12.18 -9.96
CA ARG A 39 -0.05 13.49 -10.57
C ARG A 39 -0.66 13.63 -11.95
N LYS A 40 -0.79 14.87 -12.42
CA LYS A 40 -1.15 15.18 -13.81
C LYS A 40 0.06 15.80 -14.49
N LYS A 41 0.64 15.09 -15.46
CA LYS A 41 1.79 15.55 -16.24
C LYS A 41 1.47 15.50 -17.73
N ASN A 42 1.62 16.64 -18.42
CA ASN A 42 1.32 16.76 -19.85
C ASN A 42 -0.09 16.28 -20.23
N GLY A 43 -1.08 16.56 -19.41
CA GLY A 43 -2.49 16.15 -19.62
C GLY A 43 -2.76 14.66 -19.34
N ARG A 44 -1.80 13.91 -18.82
CA ARG A 44 -1.96 12.50 -18.46
C ARG A 44 -2.03 12.32 -16.95
N LEU A 45 -2.92 11.46 -16.50
CA LEU A 45 -2.92 10.98 -15.13
C LEU A 45 -1.81 9.95 -14.97
N GLU A 46 -0.91 10.19 -14.02
CA GLU A 46 0.16 9.27 -13.66
C GLU A 46 -0.02 8.80 -12.20
N ILE A 47 0.44 7.60 -11.94
CA ILE A 47 0.41 6.94 -10.63
C ILE A 47 1.82 6.44 -10.28
N LEU A 48 2.24 6.68 -9.05
CA LEU A 48 3.53 6.20 -8.54
C LEU A 48 3.38 4.76 -8.07
N ALA A 49 4.31 3.89 -8.47
CA ALA A 49 4.49 2.59 -7.85
C ALA A 49 5.89 2.52 -7.22
N GLN A 50 5.98 1.92 -6.02
CA GLN A 50 7.26 1.57 -5.42
C GLN A 50 7.71 0.19 -5.92
N LYS A 51 9.02 -0.05 -5.96
CA LYS A 51 9.59 -1.36 -6.15
C LYS A 51 10.13 -1.85 -4.80
N ARG A 52 9.60 -2.95 -4.33
CA ARG A 52 10.00 -3.57 -3.06
C ARG A 52 11.47 -3.94 -3.08
N SER A 53 12.15 -3.79 -1.95
CA SER A 53 13.54 -4.27 -1.79
C SER A 53 13.63 -5.78 -2.03
N GLU A 54 14.76 -6.25 -2.53
CA GLU A 54 15.06 -7.67 -2.69
C GLU A 54 15.17 -8.44 -1.35
N ASN A 55 15.28 -7.70 -0.24
CA ASN A 55 15.40 -8.26 1.11
C ASN A 55 14.04 -8.42 1.84
N LYS A 56 12.92 -8.13 1.16
CA LYS A 56 11.60 -8.27 1.76
C LYS A 56 11.22 -9.74 1.98
N ASP A 57 10.52 -9.99 3.06
CA ASP A 57 9.99 -11.31 3.48
C ASP A 57 8.92 -11.86 2.50
N SER A 58 8.26 -10.97 1.77
CA SER A 58 7.26 -11.32 0.76
C SER A 58 7.41 -10.44 -0.48
N HIS A 59 7.15 -11.01 -1.66
CA HIS A 59 7.18 -10.32 -2.95
C HIS A 59 8.43 -9.45 -3.19
N PRO A 60 9.67 -9.97 -3.00
CA PRO A 60 10.89 -9.20 -3.24
C PRO A 60 10.97 -8.74 -4.70
N GLY A 61 11.45 -7.51 -4.93
CA GLY A 61 11.67 -6.96 -6.26
C GLY A 61 10.40 -6.68 -7.09
N CYS A 62 9.20 -6.86 -6.52
CA CYS A 62 7.94 -6.57 -7.20
C CYS A 62 7.56 -5.10 -7.08
N TYR A 63 6.86 -4.58 -8.09
CA TYR A 63 6.17 -3.31 -7.98
C TYR A 63 4.94 -3.45 -7.06
N ASP A 64 4.70 -2.42 -6.28
CA ASP A 64 3.68 -2.37 -5.24
C ASP A 64 3.06 -0.97 -5.17
N ILE A 65 2.09 -0.79 -4.27
CA ILE A 65 1.45 0.48 -3.91
C ILE A 65 2.51 1.54 -3.61
N SER A 66 2.23 2.82 -3.83
CA SER A 66 3.21 3.89 -3.59
C SER A 66 3.79 3.84 -2.17
N SER A 67 2.94 3.69 -1.15
CA SER A 67 3.32 3.40 0.23
C SER A 67 2.25 2.55 0.90
N ALA A 68 2.64 1.53 1.63
CA ALA A 68 1.72 0.63 2.32
C ALA A 68 2.35 0.04 3.57
N GLY A 69 1.63 0.09 4.69
CA GLY A 69 2.12 -0.45 5.95
C GLY A 69 1.02 -0.98 6.87
N HIS A 70 1.45 -1.76 7.84
CA HIS A 70 0.60 -2.23 8.90
C HIS A 70 0.23 -1.09 9.85
N ILE A 71 -0.92 -1.23 10.48
CA ILE A 71 -1.34 -0.32 11.54
C ILE A 71 -0.97 -0.96 12.88
N PRO A 72 -0.02 -0.37 13.63
CA PRO A 72 0.33 -0.85 14.95
C PRO A 72 -0.86 -0.90 15.89
N ALA A 73 -0.82 -1.79 16.86
CA ALA A 73 -1.89 -1.94 17.83
C ALA A 73 -2.19 -0.62 18.55
N GLY A 74 -3.46 -0.23 18.57
CA GLY A 74 -3.96 1.00 19.16
C GLY A 74 -3.83 2.26 18.30
N GLU A 75 -3.21 2.18 17.10
CA GLU A 75 -3.12 3.31 16.17
C GLU A 75 -4.30 3.35 15.19
N ASP A 76 -4.46 4.47 14.50
CA ASP A 76 -5.48 4.67 13.47
C ASP A 76 -4.91 4.61 12.05
N PHE A 77 -5.80 4.53 11.05
CA PHE A 77 -5.44 4.40 9.65
C PHE A 77 -4.69 5.61 9.09
N ILE A 78 -5.08 6.83 9.48
CA ILE A 78 -4.53 8.07 8.91
C ILE A 78 -3.14 8.34 9.46
N SER A 79 -2.96 8.26 10.79
CA SER A 79 -1.64 8.44 11.41
C SER A 79 -0.62 7.42 10.90
N SER A 80 -1.04 6.15 10.75
CA SER A 80 -0.18 5.10 10.19
C SER A 80 0.16 5.35 8.72
N ALA A 81 -0.81 5.79 7.89
CA ALA A 81 -0.56 6.14 6.50
C ALA A 81 0.48 7.27 6.35
N LEU A 82 0.35 8.32 7.16
CA LEU A 82 1.28 9.46 7.14
C LEU A 82 2.68 9.09 7.62
N ARG A 83 2.78 8.23 8.63
CA ARG A 83 4.05 7.70 9.12
C ARG A 83 4.76 6.88 8.04
N GLU A 84 4.06 5.95 7.38
CA GLU A 84 4.65 5.13 6.32
C GLU A 84 5.12 5.97 5.13
N LEU A 85 4.35 7.00 4.72
CA LEU A 85 4.76 7.93 3.67
C LEU A 85 6.09 8.63 4.00
N GLU A 86 6.25 9.05 5.25
CA GLU A 86 7.47 9.71 5.70
C GLU A 86 8.65 8.73 5.81
N GLU A 87 8.43 7.55 6.40
CA GLU A 87 9.46 6.53 6.60
C GLU A 87 9.93 5.92 5.28
N GLU A 88 9.01 5.47 4.42
CA GLU A 88 9.36 4.77 3.18
C GLU A 88 9.85 5.69 2.07
N LEU A 89 9.25 6.90 1.93
CA LEU A 89 9.42 7.78 0.77
C LEU A 89 9.93 9.18 1.10
N GLY A 90 10.07 9.54 2.38
CA GLY A 90 10.45 10.89 2.79
C GLY A 90 9.41 11.94 2.41
N VAL A 91 8.14 11.59 2.42
CA VAL A 91 7.03 12.48 2.06
C VAL A 91 6.25 12.85 3.30
N THR A 92 6.33 14.12 3.68
CA THR A 92 5.52 14.70 4.76
C THR A 92 4.20 15.21 4.16
N ALA A 93 3.09 14.70 4.66
CA ALA A 93 1.73 15.08 4.26
C ALA A 93 0.87 15.32 5.50
N LYS A 94 -0.31 15.90 5.29
CA LYS A 94 -1.29 16.14 6.35
C LYS A 94 -2.53 15.25 6.15
N PRO A 95 -3.34 15.04 7.21
CA PRO A 95 -4.57 14.26 7.08
C PRO A 95 -5.50 14.72 5.94
N GLU A 96 -5.61 16.02 5.73
CA GLU A 96 -6.42 16.64 4.69
C GLU A 96 -5.90 16.44 3.26
N ASP A 97 -4.64 16.03 3.09
CA ASP A 97 -4.04 15.72 1.79
C ASP A 97 -4.44 14.31 1.32
N LEU A 98 -4.90 13.45 2.25
CA LEU A 98 -5.30 12.07 1.97
C LEU A 98 -6.75 12.02 1.52
N VAL A 99 -6.99 11.57 0.29
CA VAL A 99 -8.32 11.34 -0.24
C VAL A 99 -8.71 9.88 -0.05
N TYR A 100 -9.72 9.64 0.78
CA TYR A 100 -10.20 8.29 1.06
C TYR A 100 -10.95 7.70 -0.15
N CYS A 101 -10.48 6.55 -0.64
CA CYS A 101 -11.07 5.83 -1.76
C CYS A 101 -12.06 4.76 -1.34
N GLY A 102 -11.84 4.13 -0.20
CA GLY A 102 -12.67 3.05 0.32
C GLY A 102 -11.88 2.05 1.17
N GLN A 103 -12.59 1.06 1.69
CA GLN A 103 -12.01 -0.06 2.43
C GLN A 103 -11.98 -1.31 1.56
N ARG A 104 -10.90 -2.05 1.64
CA ARG A 104 -10.67 -3.27 0.89
C ARG A 104 -10.37 -4.43 1.83
N HIS A 105 -10.88 -5.61 1.49
CA HIS A 105 -10.60 -6.87 2.19
C HIS A 105 -9.76 -7.74 1.28
N PHE A 106 -8.70 -8.30 1.82
CA PHE A 106 -7.80 -9.14 1.07
C PHE A 106 -7.25 -10.27 1.94
N ALA A 107 -7.21 -11.48 1.40
CA ALA A 107 -6.60 -12.61 2.06
C ALA A 107 -5.94 -13.53 1.03
N TYR A 108 -4.74 -14.00 1.32
CA TYR A 108 -4.04 -14.99 0.50
C TYR A 108 -3.07 -15.82 1.33
N GLU A 109 -2.66 -16.94 0.76
CA GLU A 109 -1.58 -17.78 1.27
C GLU A 109 -0.57 -18.03 0.15
N LYS A 110 0.71 -17.90 0.46
CA LYS A 110 1.80 -18.16 -0.48
C LYS A 110 3.07 -18.55 0.26
N GLU A 111 3.82 -19.49 -0.31
CA GLU A 111 5.13 -19.86 0.22
C GLU A 111 6.19 -18.85 -0.24
N PHE A 112 6.99 -18.33 0.72
CA PHE A 112 8.18 -17.55 0.48
C PHE A 112 9.34 -18.13 1.30
N TYR A 113 10.47 -18.34 0.66
CA TYR A 113 11.69 -18.88 1.31
C TYR A 113 11.47 -20.19 2.09
N GLY A 114 10.52 -21.03 1.65
CA GLY A 114 10.20 -22.31 2.29
C GLY A 114 9.25 -22.20 3.50
N GLU A 115 8.74 -21.01 3.79
CA GLU A 115 7.75 -20.78 4.84
C GLU A 115 6.41 -20.29 4.26
N MET A 116 5.31 -20.77 4.85
CA MET A 116 3.97 -20.36 4.44
C MET A 116 3.63 -19.01 5.05
N PHE A 117 3.47 -18.01 4.18
CA PHE A 117 3.01 -16.67 4.52
C PHE A 117 1.49 -16.61 4.29
N ARG A 118 0.74 -16.24 5.32
CA ARG A 118 -0.70 -16.06 5.30
C ARG A 118 -1.02 -14.63 5.62
N ASP A 119 -1.70 -13.96 4.71
CA ASP A 119 -2.09 -12.58 4.90
C ASP A 119 -3.61 -12.45 4.91
N SER A 120 -4.13 -11.64 5.83
CA SER A 120 -5.55 -11.33 5.92
C SER A 120 -5.70 -9.90 6.39
N GLN A 121 -6.08 -9.01 5.49
CA GLN A 121 -6.05 -7.57 5.70
C GLN A 121 -7.43 -6.92 5.56
N VAL A 122 -7.65 -5.91 6.40
CA VAL A 122 -8.64 -4.85 6.17
C VAL A 122 -7.84 -3.58 5.92
N SER A 123 -7.87 -3.12 4.67
CA SER A 123 -7.05 -2.00 4.20
C SER A 123 -7.90 -0.78 3.92
N ASN A 124 -7.56 0.37 4.49
CA ASN A 124 -8.08 1.64 4.00
C ASN A 124 -7.18 2.14 2.88
N VAL A 125 -7.80 2.44 1.73
CA VAL A 125 -7.13 2.91 0.54
C VAL A 125 -7.32 4.41 0.40
N TYR A 126 -6.21 5.11 0.19
CA TYR A 126 -6.15 6.56 -0.02
C TYR A 126 -5.37 6.88 -1.28
N TYR A 127 -5.57 8.08 -1.81
CA TYR A 127 -4.57 8.70 -2.67
C TYR A 127 -4.23 10.11 -2.21
N LEU A 128 -3.08 10.62 -2.65
CA LEU A 128 -2.69 12.03 -2.51
C LEU A 128 -2.05 12.52 -3.81
N TRP A 129 -2.17 13.83 -4.06
CA TRP A 129 -1.50 14.49 -5.17
C TRP A 129 -0.06 14.82 -4.82
N CYS A 130 0.90 14.45 -5.70
CA CYS A 130 2.32 14.67 -5.48
C CYS A 130 3.03 14.88 -6.82
N ASP A 131 3.69 16.02 -6.99
CA ASP A 131 4.40 16.38 -8.23
C ASP A 131 5.92 16.13 -8.19
N LYS A 132 6.42 15.42 -7.16
CA LYS A 132 7.84 15.10 -7.04
C LYS A 132 8.33 14.22 -8.19
N GLU A 133 9.54 14.48 -8.68
CA GLU A 133 10.24 13.55 -9.55
C GLU A 133 10.86 12.39 -8.73
N PRO A 134 11.16 11.24 -9.34
CA PRO A 134 11.66 10.06 -8.60
C PRO A 134 12.89 10.34 -7.75
N GLU A 135 13.76 11.24 -8.19
CA GLU A 135 15.00 11.61 -7.52
C GLU A 135 14.81 12.49 -6.29
N GLU A 136 13.62 13.04 -6.10
CA GLU A 136 13.27 13.90 -4.95
C GLU A 136 12.71 13.10 -3.78
N PHE A 137 12.48 11.79 -3.94
CA PHE A 137 12.07 10.92 -2.84
C PHE A 137 13.27 10.46 -2.01
N VAL A 138 13.11 10.42 -0.72
CA VAL A 138 14.10 9.87 0.22
C VAL A 138 13.65 8.45 0.59
N LEU A 139 14.17 7.46 -0.13
CA LEU A 139 13.73 6.08 0.00
C LEU A 139 14.40 5.38 1.19
N GLN A 140 13.61 4.70 2.02
CA GLN A 140 14.09 3.72 2.98
C GLN A 140 14.52 2.46 2.23
N LYS A 141 15.81 2.35 1.92
CA LYS A 141 16.36 1.34 1.01
C LYS A 141 16.16 -0.11 1.46
N GLU A 142 15.95 -0.33 2.74
CA GLU A 142 15.61 -1.63 3.31
C GLU A 142 14.21 -2.10 2.87
N GLU A 143 13.30 -1.15 2.62
CA GLU A 143 11.91 -1.40 2.24
C GLU A 143 11.68 -1.19 0.74
N VAL A 144 12.17 -0.06 0.21
CA VAL A 144 11.90 0.44 -1.14
C VAL A 144 13.19 0.61 -1.92
N SER A 145 13.38 -0.15 -3.00
CA SER A 145 14.56 -0.04 -3.85
C SER A 145 14.47 1.09 -4.87
N GLU A 146 13.25 1.36 -5.39
CA GLU A 146 12.99 2.29 -6.49
C GLU A 146 11.53 2.81 -6.39
N VAL A 147 11.29 4.00 -6.91
CA VAL A 147 9.95 4.50 -7.24
C VAL A 147 9.87 4.88 -8.71
N ARG A 148 8.69 4.68 -9.32
CA ARG A 148 8.48 4.97 -10.73
C ARG A 148 7.08 5.50 -10.98
N TRP A 149 6.98 6.59 -11.75
CA TRP A 149 5.74 7.05 -12.32
C TRP A 149 5.37 6.25 -13.57
N PHE A 150 4.15 5.78 -13.60
CA PHE A 150 3.53 5.14 -14.76
C PHE A 150 2.34 5.99 -15.22
N ALA A 151 2.05 6.04 -16.52
CA ALA A 151 0.72 6.44 -16.91
C ALA A 151 -0.30 5.48 -16.26
N PHE A 152 -1.39 5.99 -15.70
CA PHE A 152 -2.32 5.17 -14.92
C PHE A 152 -2.84 3.97 -15.73
N SER A 153 -3.20 4.20 -17.00
CA SER A 153 -3.64 3.13 -17.90
C SER A 153 -2.55 2.11 -18.25
N GLU A 154 -1.28 2.54 -18.28
CA GLU A 154 -0.15 1.63 -18.52
C GLU A 154 0.08 0.69 -17.33
N LEU A 155 -0.02 1.21 -16.09
CA LEU A 155 0.11 0.39 -14.90
C LEU A 155 -1.04 -0.63 -14.82
N MET A 156 -2.28 -0.20 -15.04
CA MET A 156 -3.44 -1.10 -15.08
C MET A 156 -3.25 -2.25 -16.08
N ASP A 157 -2.87 -1.92 -17.32
CA ASP A 157 -2.64 -2.93 -18.37
C ASP A 157 -1.46 -3.85 -18.03
N ALA A 158 -0.39 -3.32 -17.44
CA ALA A 158 0.77 -4.11 -17.03
C ALA A 158 0.44 -5.08 -15.87
N VAL A 159 -0.37 -4.65 -14.91
CA VAL A 159 -0.84 -5.47 -13.78
C VAL A 159 -1.81 -6.55 -14.28
N GLU A 160 -2.84 -6.18 -15.02
CA GLU A 160 -3.85 -7.11 -15.56
C GLU A 160 -3.22 -8.22 -16.42
N LYS A 161 -2.21 -7.88 -17.21
CA LYS A 161 -1.52 -8.81 -18.12
C LYS A 161 -0.23 -9.41 -17.55
N ASN A 162 0.08 -9.16 -16.27
CA ASN A 162 1.32 -9.62 -15.63
C ASN A 162 2.59 -9.30 -16.43
N ARG A 163 2.68 -8.09 -17.02
CA ARG A 163 3.84 -7.68 -17.83
C ARG A 163 5.04 -7.20 -17.03
N ILE A 164 4.84 -6.93 -15.74
CA ILE A 164 5.88 -6.56 -14.80
C ILE A 164 5.76 -7.42 -13.54
N PRO A 165 6.84 -7.73 -12.84
CA PRO A 165 6.76 -8.32 -11.51
C PRO A 165 6.00 -7.37 -10.58
N ASN A 166 4.86 -7.80 -10.04
CA ASN A 166 4.05 -6.96 -9.17
C ASN A 166 3.26 -7.77 -8.15
N CYS A 167 2.84 -7.11 -7.08
CA CYS A 167 1.87 -7.58 -6.11
C CYS A 167 0.66 -6.62 -5.98
N ILE A 168 0.43 -5.82 -7.02
CA ILE A 168 -0.66 -4.86 -7.12
C ILE A 168 -1.95 -5.58 -7.51
N HIS A 169 -3.07 -5.14 -6.97
CA HIS A 169 -4.39 -5.66 -7.28
C HIS A 169 -5.18 -4.67 -8.14
N ILE A 170 -5.79 -5.19 -9.21
CA ILE A 170 -6.50 -4.38 -10.20
C ILE A 170 -7.72 -3.69 -9.59
N ASP A 171 -8.45 -4.36 -8.69
CA ASP A 171 -9.61 -3.82 -7.99
C ASP A 171 -9.28 -2.58 -7.15
N GLU A 172 -8.07 -2.50 -6.61
CA GLU A 172 -7.60 -1.33 -5.87
C GLU A 172 -7.28 -0.15 -6.79
N LEU A 173 -6.64 -0.40 -7.93
CA LEU A 173 -6.44 0.63 -8.96
C LEU A 173 -7.77 1.17 -9.50
N GLU A 174 -8.74 0.29 -9.74
CA GLU A 174 -10.10 0.70 -10.16
C GLU A 174 -10.78 1.58 -9.10
N MET A 175 -10.63 1.25 -7.81
CA MET A 175 -11.16 2.04 -6.69
C MET A 175 -10.56 3.45 -6.68
N VAL A 176 -9.25 3.58 -6.84
CA VAL A 176 -8.54 4.87 -6.88
C VAL A 176 -8.99 5.69 -8.09
N LEU A 177 -9.04 5.09 -9.28
CA LEU A 177 -9.47 5.77 -10.51
C LEU A 177 -10.91 6.27 -10.41
N ALA A 178 -11.81 5.43 -9.90
CA ALA A 178 -13.22 5.79 -9.73
C ALA A 178 -13.40 6.95 -8.74
N LYS A 179 -12.57 7.03 -7.71
CA LYS A 179 -12.60 8.14 -6.75
C LYS A 179 -12.05 9.44 -7.38
N GLU A 180 -10.91 9.37 -8.08
CA GLU A 180 -10.32 10.54 -8.76
C GLU A 180 -11.30 11.17 -9.76
N GLN A 181 -11.98 10.35 -10.56
CA GLN A 181 -12.94 10.81 -11.54
C GLN A 181 -14.17 11.50 -10.94
N LYS A 182 -14.60 11.11 -9.74
CA LYS A 182 -15.75 11.72 -9.04
C LYS A 182 -15.42 13.09 -8.45
N GLU A 183 -14.17 13.37 -8.15
CA GLU A 183 -13.76 14.67 -7.59
C GLU A 183 -13.58 15.77 -8.63
N ILE A 184 -13.63 15.41 -9.93
CA ILE A 184 -13.53 16.36 -11.06
C ILE A 184 -14.90 16.97 -11.43
N ILE A 185 -16.01 16.42 -10.90
CA ILE A 185 -17.37 16.87 -11.18
C ILE A 185 -17.86 17.81 -10.07
#